data_b229cde011db7a7b902c62a7bf0fd9a4
#
_entry.id   b229cde011db7a7b902c62a7bf0fd9a4
#
_cell.length_a   1.000
_cell.length_b   1.000
_cell.length_c   1.000
_cell.angle_alpha   90.00
_cell.angle_beta   90.00
_cell.angle_gamma   90.00
#
_symmetry.space_group_name_H-M   'P 1'
#
loop_
_entity.id
_entity.type
_entity.pdbx_description
1 polymer ?
#
loop_
_entity_poly.entity_id
_entity_poly.type
_entity_poly.pdbx_seq_one_letter_code
_entity_poly.pdbx_strand_id
1 'polypeptide(L)'
;GLKFFLASVPFVLLSLLLNKYLLPERRVDEEKTAKTRHKIPLVVLVCAVMALLAYAAEGSVGEWGALYLTTVKEASLGVGALVYGIFSGVTFVARLVGDPLRKEFGEIPVIIFGSVISFIGMVGVLSFSSVALVLVSYSVMGLGLAPIVPTLFSMAGKNGKIPAAAATSTVAFMAYGGLLVVPPSIGWMAQHTNLHEALFIVLGLIALMFSLALLLRKLHK
;
A
#
# COMPACT_ATOMS: atom_id res chain seq x y z
N GLY A 1 -19.58 -11.12 -18.65
CA GLY A 1 -19.32 -9.72 -19.03
C GLY A 1 -20.51 -8.80 -18.79
N LEU A 2 -21.63 -8.91 -19.56
CA LEU A 2 -22.73 -7.94 -19.56
C LEU A 2 -23.41 -7.75 -18.18
N LYS A 3 -23.62 -8.81 -17.41
CA LYS A 3 -24.26 -8.73 -16.07
C LYS A 3 -23.45 -7.87 -15.09
N PHE A 4 -22.12 -7.97 -15.10
CA PHE A 4 -21.24 -7.15 -14.25
C PHE A 4 -21.23 -5.69 -14.71
N PHE A 5 -21.23 -5.46 -16.01
CA PHE A 5 -21.35 -4.09 -16.56
C PHE A 5 -22.67 -3.45 -16.15
N LEU A 6 -23.80 -4.15 -16.30
CA LEU A 6 -25.11 -3.66 -15.88
C LEU A 6 -25.19 -3.42 -14.36
N ALA A 7 -24.51 -4.23 -13.54
CA ALA A 7 -24.45 -4.02 -12.09
C ALA A 7 -23.67 -2.74 -11.68
N SER A 8 -22.75 -2.25 -12.52
CA SER A 8 -22.02 -0.99 -12.24
C SER A 8 -22.82 0.27 -12.60
N VAL A 9 -23.80 0.17 -13.49
CA VAL A 9 -24.61 1.33 -13.96
C VAL A 9 -25.30 2.09 -12.82
N PRO A 10 -25.95 1.44 -11.82
CA PRO A 10 -26.57 2.16 -10.71
C PRO A 10 -25.56 3.00 -9.91
N PHE A 11 -24.34 2.50 -9.70
CA PHE A 11 -23.29 3.24 -8.99
C PHE A 11 -22.83 4.47 -9.77
N VAL A 12 -22.69 4.34 -11.09
CA VAL A 12 -22.34 5.47 -11.97
C VAL A 12 -23.45 6.50 -11.95
N LEU A 13 -24.72 6.09 -12.09
CA LEU A 13 -25.85 7.00 -12.02
C LEU A 13 -25.96 7.70 -10.66
N LEU A 14 -25.74 6.96 -9.57
CA LEU A 14 -25.73 7.53 -8.22
C LEU A 14 -24.62 8.57 -8.08
N SER A 15 -23.40 8.29 -8.57
CA SER A 15 -22.29 9.25 -8.53
C SER A 15 -22.59 10.51 -9.34
N LEU A 16 -23.22 10.39 -10.51
CA LEU A 16 -23.64 11.53 -11.32
C LEU A 16 -24.74 12.36 -10.63
N LEU A 17 -25.70 11.70 -9.96
CA LEU A 17 -26.75 12.40 -9.20
C LEU A 17 -26.19 13.13 -7.97
N LEU A 18 -25.19 12.54 -7.32
CA LEU A 18 -24.52 13.15 -6.17
C LEU A 18 -23.54 14.26 -6.57
N ASN A 19 -23.13 14.33 -7.83
CA ASN A 19 -22.19 15.34 -8.34
C ASN A 19 -22.67 16.79 -8.05
N LYS A 20 -24.00 17.05 -8.08
CA LYS A 20 -24.55 18.38 -7.74
C LYS A 20 -24.35 18.79 -6.27
N TYR A 21 -24.06 17.83 -5.36
CA TYR A 21 -23.78 18.09 -3.96
C TYR A 21 -22.27 18.16 -3.66
N LEU A 22 -21.42 17.90 -4.66
CA LEU A 22 -20.00 18.14 -4.52
C LEU A 22 -19.78 19.64 -4.35
N LEU A 23 -18.96 20.02 -3.39
CA LEU A 23 -18.58 21.41 -3.20
C LEU A 23 -18.00 21.94 -4.52
N PRO A 24 -18.42 23.17 -4.95
CA PRO A 24 -17.82 23.78 -6.12
C PRO A 24 -16.31 23.80 -5.92
N GLU A 25 -15.60 23.24 -6.88
CA GLU A 25 -14.14 23.26 -6.89
C GLU A 25 -13.71 24.71 -6.76
N ARG A 26 -13.16 25.07 -5.59
CA ARG A 26 -12.57 26.37 -5.39
C ARG A 26 -11.41 26.40 -6.39
N ARG A 27 -11.61 27.06 -7.54
CA ARG A 27 -10.51 27.32 -8.47
C ARG A 27 -9.46 28.05 -7.67
N VAL A 28 -8.52 27.30 -7.15
CA VAL A 28 -7.25 27.86 -6.70
C VAL A 28 -6.68 28.38 -8.00
N ASP A 29 -6.57 29.71 -8.12
CA ASP A 29 -5.99 30.36 -9.26
C ASP A 29 -4.70 29.65 -9.63
N GLU A 30 -4.75 28.83 -10.68
CA GLU A 30 -3.58 28.13 -11.25
C GLU A 30 -2.58 29.14 -11.85
N GLU A 31 -2.93 30.41 -11.78
CA GLU A 31 -2.11 31.52 -12.21
C GLU A 31 -0.91 31.75 -11.30
N LYS A 32 0.02 30.88 -11.26
CA LYS A 32 1.41 31.12 -10.78
C LYS A 32 2.07 29.94 -10.09
N THR A 33 1.59 28.74 -10.26
CA THR A 33 2.53 27.61 -10.06
C THR A 33 3.41 27.50 -11.32
N ALA A 34 4.04 28.63 -11.67
CA ALA A 34 5.16 28.60 -12.59
C ALA A 34 6.07 27.46 -12.14
N LYS A 35 6.50 26.65 -13.10
CA LYS A 35 7.47 25.55 -13.09
C LYS A 35 8.69 25.80 -12.17
N THR A 36 8.49 26.17 -10.93
CA THR A 36 9.55 26.23 -9.93
C THR A 36 9.93 24.80 -9.60
N ARG A 37 11.03 24.38 -10.12
CA ARG A 37 11.68 23.09 -9.83
C ARG A 37 12.08 23.13 -8.35
N HIS A 38 11.13 22.80 -7.48
CA HIS A 38 11.41 22.68 -6.05
C HIS A 38 12.34 21.47 -5.83
N LYS A 39 13.43 21.68 -5.11
CA LYS A 39 14.23 20.56 -4.63
C LYS A 39 13.36 19.76 -3.65
N ILE A 40 13.13 18.50 -3.95
CA ILE A 40 12.30 17.62 -3.10
C ILE A 40 13.02 17.43 -1.77
N PRO A 41 12.39 17.79 -0.63
CA PRO A 41 12.99 17.60 0.69
C PRO A 41 13.21 16.10 0.98
N LEU A 42 14.30 15.80 1.71
CA LEU A 42 14.65 14.41 2.04
C LEU A 42 13.50 13.66 2.72
N VAL A 43 12.76 14.30 3.63
CA VAL A 43 11.58 13.71 4.29
C VAL A 43 10.52 13.28 3.28
N VAL A 44 10.20 14.13 2.29
CA VAL A 44 9.22 13.79 1.23
C VAL A 44 9.75 12.64 0.37
N LEU A 45 11.03 12.63 0.05
CA LEU A 45 11.64 11.55 -0.73
C LEU A 45 11.59 10.22 0.04
N VAL A 46 11.91 10.22 1.34
CA VAL A 46 11.81 9.01 2.18
C VAL A 46 10.36 8.53 2.26
N CYS A 47 9.39 9.43 2.46
CA CYS A 47 7.97 9.07 2.42
C CYS A 47 7.56 8.46 1.07
N ALA A 48 8.05 9.01 -0.04
CA ALA A 48 7.76 8.53 -1.38
C ALA A 48 8.34 7.13 -1.63
N VAL A 49 9.59 6.88 -1.23
CA VAL A 49 10.21 5.55 -1.33
C VAL A 49 9.47 4.54 -0.44
N MET A 50 9.12 4.91 0.79
CA MET A 50 8.35 4.02 1.67
C MET A 50 6.96 3.70 1.11
N ALA A 51 6.29 4.65 0.49
CA ALA A 51 5.01 4.43 -0.18
C ALA A 51 5.16 3.47 -1.39
N LEU A 52 6.25 3.58 -2.16
CA LEU A 52 6.60 2.63 -3.20
C LEU A 52 6.72 1.22 -2.63
N LEU A 53 7.49 1.05 -1.55
CA LEU A 53 7.70 -0.27 -0.91
C LEU A 53 6.40 -0.87 -0.38
N ALA A 54 5.54 -0.04 0.24
CA ALA A 54 4.26 -0.47 0.78
C ALA A 54 3.30 -0.92 -0.33
N TYR A 55 3.16 -0.14 -1.41
CA TYR A 55 2.31 -0.49 -2.54
C TYR A 55 2.85 -1.67 -3.35
N ALA A 56 4.17 -1.81 -3.45
CA ALA A 56 4.80 -2.99 -4.04
C ALA A 56 4.45 -4.27 -3.26
N ALA A 57 4.50 -4.21 -1.92
CA ALA A 57 4.11 -5.32 -1.06
C ALA A 57 2.60 -5.63 -1.16
N GLU A 58 1.73 -4.62 -1.14
CA GLU A 58 0.28 -4.76 -1.31
C GLU A 58 -0.08 -5.34 -2.69
N GLY A 59 0.52 -4.81 -3.75
CA GLY A 59 0.32 -5.29 -5.12
C GLY A 59 0.76 -6.74 -5.32
N SER A 60 1.83 -7.15 -4.64
CA SER A 60 2.30 -8.53 -4.69
C SER A 60 1.28 -9.52 -4.13
N VAL A 61 0.48 -9.13 -3.13
CA VAL A 61 -0.61 -9.98 -2.62
C VAL A 61 -1.72 -10.11 -3.67
N GLY A 62 -2.09 -9.00 -4.32
CA GLY A 62 -3.12 -8.98 -5.36
C GLY A 62 -2.77 -9.85 -6.56
N GLU A 63 -1.53 -9.76 -7.03
CA GLU A 63 -1.09 -10.46 -8.25
C GLU A 63 -0.65 -11.90 -7.97
N TRP A 64 0.03 -12.16 -6.87
CA TRP A 64 0.69 -13.45 -6.62
C TRP A 64 0.08 -14.26 -5.47
N GLY A 65 -0.73 -13.66 -4.59
CA GLY A 65 -1.25 -14.33 -3.39
C GLY A 65 -2.11 -15.55 -3.72
N ALA A 66 -3.04 -15.43 -4.66
CA ALA A 66 -3.89 -16.54 -5.10
C ALA A 66 -3.06 -17.65 -5.75
N LEU A 67 -2.14 -17.30 -6.64
CA LEU A 67 -1.26 -18.25 -7.31
C LEU A 67 -0.36 -18.96 -6.30
N TYR A 68 0.19 -18.24 -5.32
CA TYR A 68 1.01 -18.82 -4.26
C TYR A 68 0.25 -19.89 -3.46
N LEU A 69 -0.99 -19.60 -3.06
CA LEU A 69 -1.79 -20.57 -2.35
C LEU A 69 -2.11 -21.81 -3.19
N THR A 70 -2.42 -21.63 -4.47
CA THR A 70 -2.84 -22.75 -5.31
C THR A 70 -1.66 -23.60 -5.81
N THR A 71 -0.52 -22.99 -6.13
CA THR A 71 0.62 -23.71 -6.73
C THR A 71 1.67 -24.16 -5.71
N VAL A 72 1.84 -23.41 -4.60
CA VAL A 72 2.88 -23.71 -3.60
C VAL A 72 2.29 -24.36 -2.35
N LYS A 73 1.07 -23.96 -1.96
CA LYS A 73 0.39 -24.51 -0.77
C LYS A 73 -0.71 -25.50 -1.14
N GLU A 74 -0.88 -25.84 -2.42
CA GLU A 74 -1.81 -26.82 -2.95
C GLU A 74 -3.28 -26.60 -2.55
N ALA A 75 -3.64 -25.33 -2.29
CA ALA A 75 -5.00 -24.96 -1.95
C ALA A 75 -5.92 -25.02 -3.18
N SER A 76 -7.23 -25.23 -2.95
CA SER A 76 -8.22 -25.17 -4.03
C SER A 76 -8.30 -23.74 -4.63
N LEU A 77 -8.74 -23.64 -5.88
CA LEU A 77 -8.91 -22.34 -6.58
C LEU A 77 -9.82 -21.38 -5.80
N GLY A 78 -10.88 -21.90 -5.16
CA GLY A 78 -11.79 -21.09 -4.36
C GLY A 78 -11.09 -20.48 -3.13
N VAL A 79 -10.25 -21.25 -2.46
CA VAL A 79 -9.47 -20.77 -1.30
C VAL A 79 -8.38 -19.79 -1.76
N GLY A 80 -7.72 -20.05 -2.88
CA GLY A 80 -6.77 -19.10 -3.47
C GLY A 80 -7.40 -17.75 -3.74
N ALA A 81 -8.61 -17.71 -4.30
CA ALA A 81 -9.33 -16.48 -4.57
C ALA A 81 -9.69 -15.68 -3.30
N LEU A 82 -9.82 -16.34 -2.13
CA LEU A 82 -10.12 -15.66 -0.86
C LEU A 82 -8.97 -14.82 -0.33
N VAL A 83 -7.71 -15.09 -0.73
CA VAL A 83 -6.53 -14.36 -0.22
C VAL A 83 -6.70 -12.85 -0.36
N TYR A 84 -6.96 -12.40 -1.59
CA TYR A 84 -7.08 -10.97 -1.85
C TYR A 84 -8.34 -10.36 -1.21
N GLY A 85 -9.43 -11.11 -1.16
CA GLY A 85 -10.67 -10.69 -0.48
C GLY A 85 -10.47 -10.48 1.02
N ILE A 86 -9.83 -11.44 1.70
CA ILE A 86 -9.51 -11.36 3.13
C ILE A 86 -8.51 -10.23 3.39
N PHE A 87 -7.42 -10.19 2.64
CA PHE A 87 -6.41 -9.12 2.74
C PHE A 87 -7.03 -7.73 2.59
N SER A 88 -7.82 -7.52 1.54
CA SER A 88 -8.48 -6.23 1.27
C SER A 88 -9.51 -5.87 2.32
N GLY A 89 -10.29 -6.85 2.80
CA GLY A 89 -11.26 -6.65 3.87
C GLY A 89 -10.60 -6.22 5.18
N VAL A 90 -9.54 -6.92 5.58
CA VAL A 90 -8.75 -6.57 6.78
C VAL A 90 -8.09 -5.20 6.62
N THR A 91 -7.50 -4.92 5.47
CA THR A 91 -6.89 -3.63 5.15
C THR A 91 -7.91 -2.49 5.22
N PHE A 92 -9.13 -2.71 4.69
CA PHE A 92 -10.22 -1.75 4.78
C PHE A 92 -10.57 -1.41 6.22
N VAL A 93 -10.81 -2.43 7.06
CA VAL A 93 -11.13 -2.23 8.48
C VAL A 93 -9.98 -1.53 9.22
N ALA A 94 -8.74 -1.95 8.98
CA ALA A 94 -7.57 -1.35 9.61
C ALA A 94 -7.37 0.13 9.21
N ARG A 95 -7.73 0.54 7.99
CA ARG A 95 -7.71 1.95 7.57
C ARG A 95 -8.71 2.80 8.34
N LEU A 96 -9.87 2.26 8.71
CA LEU A 96 -10.86 3.00 9.51
C LEU A 96 -10.34 3.37 10.91
N VAL A 97 -9.51 2.51 11.50
CA VAL A 97 -8.89 2.76 12.81
C VAL A 97 -7.52 3.44 12.72
N GLY A 98 -6.97 3.58 11.52
CA GLY A 98 -5.65 4.17 11.28
C GLY A 98 -5.56 5.64 11.71
N ASP A 99 -6.61 6.43 11.46
CA ASP A 99 -6.65 7.85 11.83
C ASP A 99 -6.71 8.09 13.34
N PRO A 100 -7.54 7.38 14.13
CA PRO A 100 -7.46 7.39 15.59
C PRO A 100 -6.08 7.01 16.13
N LEU A 101 -5.49 5.92 15.64
CA LEU A 101 -4.15 5.48 16.06
C LEU A 101 -3.08 6.53 15.80
N ARG A 102 -3.13 7.18 14.63
CA ARG A 102 -2.19 8.23 14.26
C ARG A 102 -2.33 9.48 15.14
N LYS A 103 -3.55 9.82 15.56
CA LYS A 103 -3.80 10.95 16.47
C LYS A 103 -3.29 10.67 17.88
N GLU A 104 -3.40 9.45 18.35
CA GLU A 104 -3.02 9.04 19.69
C GLU A 104 -1.51 8.77 19.81
N PHE A 105 -0.94 7.99 18.91
CA PHE A 105 0.45 7.52 19.01
C PHE A 105 1.42 8.35 18.14
N GLY A 106 0.91 9.15 17.20
CA GLY A 106 1.71 9.89 16.25
C GLY A 106 2.03 9.11 14.97
N GLU A 107 2.53 9.83 13.97
CA GLU A 107 2.74 9.30 12.61
C GLU A 107 3.89 8.25 12.56
N ILE A 108 5.02 8.55 13.20
CA ILE A 108 6.21 7.68 13.15
C ILE A 108 6.02 6.33 13.87
N PRO A 109 5.50 6.27 15.10
CA PRO A 109 5.19 5.00 15.74
C PRO A 109 4.24 4.12 14.93
N VAL A 110 3.19 4.70 14.33
CA VAL A 110 2.24 3.96 13.48
C VAL A 110 2.95 3.31 12.29
N ILE A 111 3.87 4.03 11.64
CA ILE A 111 4.66 3.48 10.53
C ILE A 111 5.60 2.36 11.01
N ILE A 112 6.30 2.55 12.13
CA ILE A 112 7.24 1.55 12.68
C ILE A 112 6.50 0.28 13.07
N PHE A 113 5.43 0.38 13.88
CA PHE A 113 4.65 -0.78 14.30
C PHE A 113 3.96 -1.46 13.12
N GLY A 114 3.40 -0.67 12.18
CA GLY A 114 2.83 -1.20 10.94
C GLY A 114 3.85 -2.02 10.13
N SER A 115 5.08 -1.53 10.01
CA SER A 115 6.15 -2.23 9.30
C SER A 115 6.54 -3.54 10.00
N VAL A 116 6.63 -3.54 11.34
CA VAL A 116 6.93 -4.75 12.13
C VAL A 116 5.81 -5.79 11.99
N ILE A 117 4.55 -5.38 12.12
CA ILE A 117 3.39 -6.27 11.98
C ILE A 117 3.36 -6.87 10.57
N SER A 118 3.59 -6.06 9.53
CA SER A 118 3.66 -6.53 8.15
C SER A 118 4.80 -7.52 7.93
N PHE A 119 5.96 -7.26 8.53
CA PHE A 119 7.11 -8.16 8.46
C PHE A 119 6.80 -9.53 9.08
N ILE A 120 6.21 -9.54 10.29
CA ILE A 120 5.76 -10.77 10.97
C ILE A 120 4.75 -11.52 10.10
N GLY A 121 3.77 -10.81 9.51
CA GLY A 121 2.82 -11.40 8.59
C GLY A 121 3.50 -12.06 7.39
N MET A 122 4.44 -11.37 6.74
CA MET A 122 5.15 -11.92 5.57
C MET A 122 6.05 -13.10 5.93
N VAL A 123 6.72 -13.07 7.09
CA VAL A 123 7.46 -14.24 7.61
C VAL A 123 6.52 -15.43 7.80
N GLY A 124 5.33 -15.21 8.35
CA GLY A 124 4.32 -16.28 8.50
C GLY A 124 3.84 -16.85 7.16
N VAL A 125 3.62 -16.00 6.15
CA VAL A 125 3.27 -16.44 4.77
C VAL A 125 4.32 -17.41 4.22
N LEU A 126 5.59 -17.09 4.40
CA LEU A 126 6.69 -17.91 3.89
C LEU A 126 6.94 -19.16 4.74
N SER A 127 6.77 -19.09 6.07
CA SER A 127 7.16 -20.16 6.99
C SER A 127 6.09 -21.24 7.19
N PHE A 128 4.80 -20.87 7.17
CA PHE A 128 3.74 -21.83 7.45
C PHE A 128 3.38 -22.69 6.23
N SER A 129 3.17 -23.99 6.47
CA SER A 129 2.65 -24.93 5.47
C SER A 129 1.12 -24.96 5.42
N SER A 130 0.46 -24.70 6.56
CA SER A 130 -1.01 -24.69 6.64
C SER A 130 -1.62 -23.52 5.90
N VAL A 131 -2.53 -23.79 4.98
CA VAL A 131 -3.26 -22.77 4.21
C VAL A 131 -3.99 -21.78 5.12
N ALA A 132 -4.61 -22.25 6.21
CA ALA A 132 -5.30 -21.39 7.17
C ALA A 132 -4.33 -20.42 7.84
N LEU A 133 -3.14 -20.89 8.26
CA LEU A 133 -2.12 -20.02 8.87
C LEU A 133 -1.54 -19.03 7.87
N VAL A 134 -1.41 -19.41 6.59
CA VAL A 134 -0.98 -18.50 5.53
C VAL A 134 -2.02 -17.39 5.30
N LEU A 135 -3.31 -17.71 5.29
CA LEU A 135 -4.39 -16.72 5.19
C LEU A 135 -4.39 -15.74 6.37
N VAL A 136 -4.22 -16.25 7.61
CA VAL A 136 -4.06 -15.42 8.80
C VAL A 136 -2.82 -14.53 8.68
N SER A 137 -1.72 -15.07 8.16
CA SER A 137 -0.47 -14.32 7.98
C SER A 137 -0.61 -13.18 6.96
N TYR A 138 -1.33 -13.40 5.86
CA TYR A 138 -1.69 -12.32 4.93
C TYR A 138 -2.58 -11.26 5.60
N SER A 139 -3.50 -11.67 6.47
CA SER A 139 -4.33 -10.75 7.25
C SER A 139 -3.49 -9.89 8.19
N VAL A 140 -2.53 -10.49 8.90
CA VAL A 140 -1.58 -9.78 9.76
C VAL A 140 -0.74 -8.79 8.95
N MET A 141 -0.24 -9.20 7.79
CA MET A 141 0.50 -8.33 6.88
C MET A 141 -0.36 -7.13 6.45
N GLY A 142 -1.63 -7.36 6.08
CA GLY A 142 -2.58 -6.32 5.69
C GLY A 142 -2.88 -5.32 6.81
N LEU A 143 -3.06 -5.81 8.05
CA LEU A 143 -3.23 -4.97 9.23
C LEU A 143 -2.06 -3.99 9.40
N GLY A 144 -0.84 -4.46 9.21
CA GLY A 144 0.35 -3.63 9.34
C GLY A 144 0.51 -2.62 8.19
N LEU A 145 0.27 -3.03 6.93
CA LEU A 145 0.43 -2.16 5.76
C LEU A 145 -0.64 -1.04 5.70
N ALA A 146 -1.85 -1.33 6.16
CA ALA A 146 -3.02 -0.49 5.96
C ALA A 146 -2.84 1.00 6.38
N PRO A 147 -2.32 1.33 7.57
CA PRO A 147 -2.18 2.71 8.03
C PRO A 147 -0.94 3.41 7.47
N ILE A 148 0.03 2.68 6.87
CA ILE A 148 1.33 3.25 6.49
C ILE A 148 1.17 4.28 5.38
N VAL A 149 0.56 3.93 4.26
CA VAL A 149 0.47 4.81 3.08
C VAL A 149 -0.29 6.10 3.39
N PRO A 150 -1.49 6.08 4.00
CA PRO A 150 -2.19 7.31 4.39
C PRO A 150 -1.35 8.20 5.32
N THR A 151 -0.57 7.59 6.22
CA THR A 151 0.31 8.33 7.13
C THR A 151 1.45 9.02 6.38
N LEU A 152 2.08 8.32 5.42
CA LEU A 152 3.15 8.89 4.59
C LEU A 152 2.66 10.07 3.73
N PHE A 153 1.45 9.98 3.15
CA PHE A 153 0.81 11.08 2.44
C PHE A 153 0.57 12.29 3.36
N SER A 154 0.07 12.04 4.57
CA SER A 154 -0.15 13.09 5.56
C SER A 154 1.16 13.81 5.95
N MET A 155 2.21 13.03 6.26
CA MET A 155 3.53 13.58 6.59
C MET A 155 4.14 14.39 5.46
N ALA A 156 4.09 13.87 4.23
CA ALA A 156 4.60 14.57 3.06
C ALA A 156 3.86 15.88 2.82
N GLY A 157 2.53 15.88 2.90
CA GLY A 157 1.70 17.07 2.70
C GLY A 157 1.91 18.16 3.76
N LYS A 158 2.22 17.77 5.00
CA LYS A 158 2.50 18.71 6.12
C LYS A 158 3.93 19.25 6.16
N ASN A 159 4.81 18.80 5.27
CA ASN A 159 6.24 19.13 5.33
C ASN A 159 6.56 20.63 5.28
N GLY A 160 5.72 21.46 4.67
CA GLY A 160 5.84 22.94 4.65
C GLY A 160 6.97 23.53 3.80
N LYS A 161 7.92 22.71 3.31
CA LYS A 161 9.07 23.19 2.49
C LYS A 161 8.73 23.30 1.00
N ILE A 162 7.72 22.57 0.54
CA ILE A 162 7.18 22.63 -0.81
C ILE A 162 5.64 22.59 -0.74
N PRO A 163 4.92 23.02 -1.79
CA PRO A 163 3.46 22.94 -1.82
C PRO A 163 2.97 21.53 -1.54
N ALA A 164 1.91 21.38 -0.73
CA ALA A 164 1.36 20.07 -0.35
C ALA A 164 0.99 19.22 -1.57
N ALA A 165 0.45 19.83 -2.63
CA ALA A 165 0.14 19.16 -3.88
C ALA A 165 1.39 18.55 -4.54
N ALA A 166 2.52 19.26 -4.58
CA ALA A 166 3.77 18.75 -5.14
C ALA A 166 4.35 17.62 -4.29
N ALA A 167 4.27 17.72 -2.95
CA ALA A 167 4.72 16.67 -2.04
C ALA A 167 3.90 15.40 -2.21
N THR A 168 2.57 15.49 -2.17
CA THR A 168 1.66 14.34 -2.31
C THR A 168 1.72 13.72 -3.70
N SER A 169 1.86 14.52 -4.77
CA SER A 169 2.07 14.01 -6.13
C SER A 169 3.37 13.21 -6.25
N THR A 170 4.46 13.65 -5.59
CA THR A 170 5.71 12.89 -5.57
C THR A 170 5.53 11.54 -4.89
N VAL A 171 4.83 11.50 -3.74
CA VAL A 171 4.53 10.25 -3.03
C VAL A 171 3.65 9.33 -3.89
N ALA A 172 2.61 9.87 -4.52
CA ALA A 172 1.71 9.11 -5.40
C ALA A 172 2.46 8.50 -6.59
N PHE A 173 3.27 9.29 -7.27
CA PHE A 173 4.05 8.82 -8.43
C PHE A 173 4.95 7.64 -8.06
N MET A 174 5.68 7.75 -6.96
CA MET A 174 6.56 6.67 -6.49
C MET A 174 5.75 5.44 -6.04
N ALA A 175 4.65 5.63 -5.31
CA ALA A 175 3.79 4.55 -4.83
C ALA A 175 3.25 3.71 -6.00
N TYR A 176 2.66 4.34 -7.01
CA TYR A 176 2.18 3.66 -8.21
C TYR A 176 3.32 3.04 -9.03
N GLY A 177 4.51 3.65 -9.03
CA GLY A 177 5.71 3.06 -9.63
C GLY A 177 6.05 1.71 -9.00
N GLY A 178 5.94 1.58 -7.67
CA GLY A 178 6.14 0.31 -6.96
C GLY A 178 5.16 -0.77 -7.38
N LEU A 179 3.88 -0.39 -7.52
CA LEU A 179 2.82 -1.29 -7.97
C LEU A 179 3.04 -1.81 -9.39
N LEU A 180 3.63 -1.00 -10.26
CA LEU A 180 3.86 -1.36 -11.66
C LEU A 180 5.14 -2.20 -11.87
N VAL A 181 6.18 -1.95 -11.07
CA VAL A 181 7.51 -2.55 -11.32
C VAL A 181 7.71 -3.84 -10.53
N VAL A 182 7.30 -3.88 -9.26
CA VAL A 182 7.68 -5.00 -8.39
C VAL A 182 6.92 -6.29 -8.70
N PRO A 183 5.60 -6.33 -8.93
CA PRO A 183 4.93 -7.58 -9.26
C PRO A 183 5.47 -8.28 -10.51
N PRO A 184 5.75 -7.58 -11.63
CA PRO A 184 6.42 -8.20 -12.77
C PRO A 184 7.83 -8.71 -12.45
N SER A 185 8.57 -8.02 -11.59
CA SER A 185 9.92 -8.46 -11.16
C SER A 185 9.86 -9.77 -10.37
N ILE A 186 8.84 -9.94 -9.52
CA ILE A 186 8.57 -11.21 -8.82
C ILE A 186 8.29 -12.32 -9.84
N GLY A 187 7.46 -12.05 -10.86
CA GLY A 187 7.17 -13.01 -11.92
C GLY A 187 8.39 -13.43 -12.71
N TRP A 188 9.25 -12.48 -13.05
CA TRP A 188 10.52 -12.75 -13.72
C TRP A 188 11.43 -13.63 -12.85
N MET A 189 11.56 -13.32 -11.56
CA MET A 189 12.35 -14.14 -10.63
C MET A 189 11.76 -15.54 -10.46
N ALA A 190 10.44 -15.67 -10.35
CA ALA A 190 9.76 -16.94 -10.19
C ALA A 190 9.95 -17.90 -11.39
N GLN A 191 10.18 -17.37 -12.59
CA GLN A 191 10.52 -18.18 -13.78
C GLN A 191 11.93 -18.80 -13.72
N HIS A 192 12.85 -18.17 -12.98
CA HIS A 192 14.23 -18.63 -12.86
C HIS A 192 14.50 -19.44 -11.59
N THR A 193 13.60 -19.32 -10.61
CA THR A 193 13.66 -20.06 -9.34
C THR A 193 12.33 -20.78 -9.09
N ASN A 194 11.55 -20.29 -8.14
CA ASN A 194 10.18 -20.67 -7.89
C ASN A 194 9.44 -19.50 -7.19
N LEU A 195 8.11 -19.57 -7.15
CA LEU A 195 7.31 -18.48 -6.59
C LEU A 195 7.55 -18.27 -5.08
N HIS A 196 7.86 -19.34 -4.34
CA HIS A 196 8.18 -19.22 -2.91
C HIS A 196 9.44 -18.39 -2.68
N GLU A 197 10.49 -18.67 -3.42
CA GLU A 197 11.75 -17.91 -3.33
C GLU A 197 11.57 -16.48 -3.85
N ALA A 198 10.82 -16.28 -4.92
CA ALA A 198 10.57 -14.95 -5.47
C ALA A 198 9.85 -14.02 -4.47
N LEU A 199 8.99 -14.57 -3.61
CA LEU A 199 8.28 -13.79 -2.59
C LEU A 199 9.19 -13.28 -1.45
N PHE A 200 10.43 -13.78 -1.30
CA PHE A 200 11.42 -13.16 -0.39
C PHE A 200 11.76 -11.72 -0.79
N ILE A 201 11.53 -11.33 -2.05
CA ILE A 201 11.62 -9.91 -2.47
C ILE A 201 10.68 -9.07 -1.59
N VAL A 202 9.43 -9.51 -1.40
CA VAL A 202 8.44 -8.77 -0.59
C VAL A 202 8.90 -8.64 0.86
N LEU A 203 9.47 -9.70 1.44
CA LEU A 203 10.05 -9.65 2.77
C LEU A 203 11.17 -8.61 2.86
N GLY A 204 12.06 -8.58 1.86
CA GLY A 204 13.14 -7.59 1.74
C GLY A 204 12.62 -6.15 1.62
N LEU A 205 11.55 -5.93 0.84
CA LEU A 205 10.92 -4.61 0.71
C LEU A 205 10.35 -4.12 2.05
N ILE A 206 9.68 -5.00 2.80
CA ILE A 206 9.12 -4.66 4.12
C ILE A 206 10.24 -4.40 5.15
N ALA A 207 11.32 -5.18 5.11
CA ALA A 207 12.50 -4.95 5.96
C ALA A 207 13.16 -3.60 5.66
N LEU A 208 13.29 -3.25 4.37
CA LEU A 208 13.80 -1.95 3.94
C LEU A 208 12.87 -0.81 4.40
N MET A 209 11.55 -0.99 4.28
CA MET A 209 10.56 -0.04 4.75
C MET A 209 10.69 0.20 6.26
N PHE A 210 10.87 -0.84 7.08
CA PHE A 210 11.14 -0.71 8.50
C PHE A 210 12.44 0.08 8.79
N SER A 211 13.51 -0.20 8.05
CA SER A 211 14.78 0.52 8.19
C SER A 211 14.64 2.01 7.87
N LEU A 212 13.87 2.34 6.80
CA LEU A 212 13.55 3.72 6.45
C LEU A 212 12.64 4.41 7.48
N ALA A 213 11.75 3.68 8.15
CA ALA A 213 10.95 4.21 9.25
C ALA A 213 11.81 4.65 10.43
N LEU A 214 12.86 3.89 10.75
CA LEU A 214 13.83 4.28 11.77
C LEU A 214 14.67 5.50 11.36
N LEU A 215 15.02 5.61 10.07
CA LEU A 215 15.67 6.81 9.53
C LEU A 215 14.75 8.03 9.63
N LEU A 216 13.48 7.88 9.24
CA LEU A 216 12.47 8.94 9.32
C LEU A 216 12.32 9.47 10.75
N ARG A 217 12.37 8.58 11.75
CA ARG A 217 12.37 8.95 13.18
C ARG A 217 13.53 9.87 13.56
N LYS A 218 14.72 9.67 12.95
CA LYS A 218 15.89 10.54 13.19
C LYS A 218 15.77 11.89 12.50
N LEU A 219 15.14 11.94 11.33
CA LEU A 219 14.96 13.16 10.55
C LEU A 219 13.85 14.07 11.10
N HIS A 220 12.96 13.52 11.92
CA HIS A 220 11.80 14.23 12.47
C HIS A 220 12.06 14.78 13.90
N LYS A 221 13.20 14.45 14.50
CA LYS A 221 13.73 15.07 15.74
C LYS A 221 14.45 16.36 15.42
#